data_3b388b4d64ad74d0e8b1a0f18d6a13d7
#
_entry.id   3b388b4d64ad74d0e8b1a0f18d6a13d7
#
_cell.length_a   1.000
_cell.length_b   1.000
_cell.length_c   1.000
_cell.angle_alpha   90.00
_cell.angle_beta   90.00
_cell.angle_gamma   90.00
#
_symmetry.space_group_name_H-M   'P 1'
#
loop_
_entity.id
_entity.type
_entity.pdbx_description
1 polymer ?
#
loop_
_entity_poly.entity_id
_entity_poly.type
_entity_poly.pdbx_seq_one_letter_code
_entity_poly.pdbx_strand_id
1 'polypeptide(L)'
;MSISELLTRLKRRLNITGEEKDELLCDLLADAHALMLAFMNRTELPEALFPALIRLACILYNRLGIEGESHHSEGSVSMTVDSLPQEITLQLMPYRLLRTVIL
;
A
#
# COMPACT_ATOMS: atom_id res chain seq x y z
N MET A 1 -1.75 -7.42 -12.87
CA MET A 1 -1.16 -8.36 -11.92
C MET A 1 -2.22 -8.81 -10.93
N SER A 2 -2.31 -10.09 -10.69
CA SER A 2 -3.34 -10.61 -9.81
C SER A 2 -2.96 -10.39 -8.34
N ILE A 3 -3.97 -10.50 -7.48
CA ILE A 3 -3.72 -10.34 -6.05
C ILE A 3 -2.79 -11.42 -5.54
N SER A 4 -2.85 -12.62 -6.08
CA SER A 4 -1.96 -13.68 -5.62
C SER A 4 -0.52 -13.41 -6.04
N GLU A 5 -0.31 -12.79 -7.19
CA GLU A 5 1.03 -12.41 -7.60
C GLU A 5 1.58 -11.30 -6.71
N LEU A 6 0.74 -10.33 -6.38
CA LEU A 6 1.14 -9.25 -5.49
C LEU A 6 1.50 -9.79 -4.12
N LEU A 7 0.67 -10.69 -3.62
CA LEU A 7 0.93 -11.30 -2.32
C LEU A 7 2.24 -12.07 -2.32
N THR A 8 2.49 -12.83 -3.38
CA THR A 8 3.72 -13.60 -3.49
C THR A 8 4.94 -12.70 -3.48
N ARG A 9 4.88 -11.61 -4.24
CA ARG A 9 5.99 -10.67 -4.30
C ARG A 9 6.20 -9.97 -2.96
N LEU A 10 5.11 -9.61 -2.30
CA LEU A 10 5.21 -8.96 -1.01
C LEU A 10 5.84 -9.88 0.03
N LYS A 11 5.43 -11.15 0.04
CA LYS A 11 5.99 -12.11 0.98
C LYS A 11 7.47 -12.32 0.73
N ARG A 12 7.86 -12.35 -0.54
CA ARG A 12 9.27 -12.51 -0.87
C ARG A 12 10.09 -11.32 -0.34
N ARG A 13 9.56 -10.12 -0.50
CA ARG A 13 10.27 -8.94 -0.02
C ARG A 13 10.40 -8.90 1.48
N LEU A 14 9.40 -9.43 2.18
CA LEU A 14 9.39 -9.42 3.63
C LEU A 14 10.01 -10.67 4.25
N ASN A 15 10.44 -11.60 3.40
CA ASN A 15 11.01 -12.87 3.88
C ASN A 15 10.00 -13.65 4.72
N ILE A 16 8.76 -13.64 4.29
CA ILE A 16 7.70 -14.36 5.00
C ILE A 16 7.38 -15.63 4.25
N THR A 17 7.37 -16.74 4.97
CA THR A 17 6.95 -18.02 4.42
C THR A 17 5.72 -18.48 5.17
N GLY A 18 4.96 -19.37 4.56
CA GLY A 18 3.74 -19.85 5.18
C GLY A 18 2.58 -18.92 4.90
N GLU A 19 1.42 -19.27 5.44
CA GLU A 19 0.18 -18.57 5.12
C GLU A 19 -0.43 -17.84 6.30
N GLU A 20 0.25 -17.82 7.42
CA GLU A 20 -0.33 -17.26 8.64
C GLU A 20 -0.64 -15.78 8.52
N LYS A 21 0.11 -15.07 7.71
CA LYS A 21 -0.06 -13.63 7.59
C LYS A 21 -0.72 -13.21 6.29
N ASP A 22 -1.18 -14.16 5.51
CA ASP A 22 -1.74 -13.83 4.20
C ASP A 22 -2.89 -12.84 4.29
N GLU A 23 -3.78 -13.02 5.25
CA GLU A 23 -4.91 -12.12 5.41
C GLU A 23 -4.45 -10.71 5.72
N LEU A 24 -3.54 -10.59 6.68
CA LEU A 24 -3.00 -9.28 7.04
C LEU A 24 -2.33 -8.63 5.86
N LEU A 25 -1.53 -9.39 5.11
CA LEU A 25 -0.80 -8.84 3.99
C LEU A 25 -1.75 -8.39 2.88
N CYS A 26 -2.82 -9.14 2.66
CA CYS A 26 -3.82 -8.73 1.67
C CYS A 26 -4.50 -7.44 2.10
N ASP A 27 -4.77 -7.29 3.39
CA ASP A 27 -5.36 -6.05 3.90
C ASP A 27 -4.42 -4.88 3.70
N LEU A 28 -3.13 -5.08 3.94
CA LEU A 28 -2.15 -4.01 3.74
C LEU A 28 -2.03 -3.63 2.27
N LEU A 29 -2.10 -4.62 1.39
CA LEU A 29 -2.10 -4.33 -0.05
C LEU A 29 -3.32 -3.51 -0.44
N ALA A 30 -4.48 -3.87 0.11
CA ALA A 30 -5.70 -3.12 -0.17
C ALA A 30 -5.62 -1.69 0.35
N ASP A 31 -5.08 -1.53 1.55
CA ASP A 31 -4.92 -0.19 2.11
C ASP A 31 -3.96 0.64 1.29
N ALA A 32 -2.83 0.06 0.91
CA ALA A 32 -1.85 0.77 0.09
C ALA A 32 -2.46 1.17 -1.24
N HIS A 33 -3.21 0.26 -1.85
CA HIS A 33 -3.85 0.52 -3.13
C HIS A 33 -4.81 1.71 -3.02
N ALA A 34 -5.63 1.70 -1.98
CA ALA A 34 -6.60 2.77 -1.78
C ALA A 34 -5.91 4.12 -1.56
N LEU A 35 -4.83 4.12 -0.78
CA LEU A 35 -4.09 5.36 -0.54
C LEU A 35 -3.49 5.91 -1.83
N MET A 36 -2.92 5.03 -2.64
CA MET A 36 -2.31 5.47 -3.88
C MET A 36 -3.34 6.03 -4.85
N LEU A 37 -4.47 5.35 -4.98
CA LEU A 37 -5.53 5.84 -5.87
C LEU A 37 -6.07 7.18 -5.39
N ALA A 38 -6.24 7.33 -4.09
CA ALA A 38 -6.74 8.59 -3.53
C ALA A 38 -5.77 9.72 -3.81
N PHE A 39 -4.47 9.47 -3.64
CA PHE A 39 -3.47 10.50 -3.92
C PHE A 39 -3.49 10.92 -5.39
N MET A 40 -3.66 9.95 -6.28
CA MET A 40 -3.60 10.22 -7.71
C MET A 40 -4.93 10.64 -8.32
N ASN A 41 -6.01 10.58 -7.55
CA ASN A 41 -7.36 10.85 -8.06
C ASN A 41 -7.70 9.92 -9.22
N ARG A 42 -7.33 8.66 -9.09
CA ARG A 42 -7.60 7.65 -10.11
C ARG A 42 -8.48 6.56 -9.56
N THR A 43 -9.14 5.85 -10.46
CA THR A 43 -9.95 4.70 -10.08
C THR A 43 -9.25 3.39 -10.37
N GLU A 44 -8.17 3.43 -11.15
CA GLU A 44 -7.41 2.24 -11.48
C GLU A 44 -5.93 2.53 -11.34
N LEU A 45 -5.20 1.53 -10.87
CA LEU A 45 -3.77 1.67 -10.68
C LEU A 45 -3.03 1.38 -11.99
N PRO A 46 -2.24 2.34 -12.49
CA PRO A 46 -1.40 2.06 -13.65
C PRO A 46 -0.45 0.90 -13.37
N GLU A 47 -0.26 0.06 -14.37
CA GLU A 47 0.56 -1.13 -14.21
C GLU A 47 1.98 -0.78 -13.78
N ALA A 48 2.49 0.33 -14.26
CA ALA A 48 3.85 0.75 -13.93
C ALA A 48 4.03 1.02 -12.44
N LEU A 49 2.95 1.17 -11.69
CA LEU A 49 3.02 1.49 -10.28
C LEU A 49 2.83 0.29 -9.37
N PHE A 50 2.71 -0.92 -9.91
CA PHE A 50 2.63 -2.09 -9.05
C PHE A 50 3.86 -2.25 -8.16
N PRO A 51 5.09 -1.98 -8.62
CA PRO A 51 6.22 -2.03 -7.70
C PRO A 51 6.10 -1.04 -6.54
N ALA A 52 5.55 0.14 -6.80
CA ALA A 52 5.34 1.12 -5.74
C ALA A 52 4.29 0.62 -4.75
N LEU A 53 3.27 -0.08 -5.24
CA LEU A 53 2.25 -0.65 -4.38
C LEU A 53 2.88 -1.65 -3.39
N ILE A 54 3.72 -2.53 -3.91
CA ILE A 54 4.37 -3.51 -3.06
C ILE A 54 5.27 -2.82 -2.05
N ARG A 55 5.99 -1.78 -2.48
CA ARG A 55 6.86 -1.04 -1.57
C ARG A 55 6.06 -0.38 -0.46
N LEU A 56 4.94 0.23 -0.80
CA LEU A 56 4.12 0.88 0.22
C LEU A 56 3.56 -0.15 1.19
N ALA A 57 3.14 -1.30 0.70
CA ALA A 57 2.65 -2.35 1.58
C ALA A 57 3.76 -2.81 2.54
N CYS A 58 4.99 -2.89 2.06
CA CYS A 58 6.12 -3.23 2.92
C CYS A 58 6.30 -2.18 4.01
N ILE A 59 6.17 -0.92 3.66
CA ILE A 59 6.31 0.16 4.63
C ILE A 59 5.22 0.05 5.69
N LEU A 60 4.00 -0.22 5.27
CA LEU A 60 2.91 -0.38 6.20
C LEU A 60 3.15 -1.56 7.15
N TYR A 61 3.64 -2.65 6.60
CA TYR A 61 3.94 -3.83 7.41
C TYR A 61 5.00 -3.51 8.46
N ASN A 62 6.05 -2.80 8.04
CA ASN A 62 7.12 -2.47 8.96
C ASN A 62 6.66 -1.53 10.07
N ARG A 63 5.75 -0.63 9.74
CA ARG A 63 5.19 0.26 10.75
C ARG A 63 4.37 -0.49 11.78
N LEU A 64 3.63 -1.49 11.31
CA LEU A 64 2.90 -2.33 12.25
C LEU A 64 3.82 -2.97 13.26
N GLY A 65 4.94 -3.51 12.78
CA GLY A 65 5.88 -4.16 13.66
C GLY A 65 6.49 -3.23 14.69
N ILE A 66 6.68 -1.99 14.30
CA ILE A 66 7.30 -1.01 15.19
C ILE A 66 6.30 -0.46 16.19
N GLU A 67 5.12 -0.11 15.71
CA GLU A 67 4.18 0.61 16.53
C GLU A 67 3.22 -0.26 17.30
N GLY A 68 2.85 -1.34 16.70
CA GLY A 68 1.65 -1.96 17.08
C GLY A 68 1.72 -3.28 17.72
N GLU A 69 2.89 -3.64 18.12
CA GLU A 69 3.01 -4.95 18.64
C GLU A 69 2.01 -5.24 19.71
N SER A 70 1.74 -4.26 20.54
CA SER A 70 0.80 -4.47 21.63
C SER A 70 -0.61 -4.08 21.23
N HIS A 71 -0.80 -3.56 20.06
CA HIS A 71 -2.11 -3.07 19.65
C HIS A 71 -2.58 -3.67 18.37
N HIS A 72 -2.00 -4.74 18.00
CA HIS A 72 -2.24 -5.29 16.74
C HIS A 72 -3.55 -5.96 16.57
N SER A 73 -4.37 -5.93 17.55
CA SER A 73 -5.64 -6.63 17.47
C SER A 73 -6.42 -6.24 16.24
N GLU A 74 -6.23 -5.05 15.74
CA GLU A 74 -6.93 -4.63 14.56
C GLU A 74 -6.12 -4.70 13.31
N GLY A 75 -4.83 -4.92 13.44
CA GLY A 75 -3.98 -5.02 12.29
C GLY A 75 -3.99 -3.80 11.40
N SER A 76 -4.35 -2.66 11.93
CA SER A 76 -4.46 -1.48 11.10
C SER A 76 -3.34 -0.50 11.42
N VAL A 77 -2.92 0.22 10.40
CA VAL A 77 -1.91 1.25 10.51
C VAL A 77 -2.57 2.57 10.16
N SER A 78 -2.38 3.53 11.03
CA SER A 78 -2.94 4.84 10.78
C SER A 78 -2.07 5.59 9.79
N MET A 79 -2.51 5.66 8.55
CA MET A 79 -1.80 6.41 7.53
C MET A 79 -2.83 7.09 6.64
N THR A 80 -2.60 8.33 6.33
CA THR A 80 -3.50 9.09 5.47
C THR A 80 -2.78 9.44 4.18
N VAL A 81 -3.55 9.94 3.22
CA VAL A 81 -2.98 10.37 1.94
C VAL A 81 -1.90 11.42 2.17
N ASP A 82 -2.12 12.30 3.13
CA ASP A 82 -1.16 13.38 3.41
C ASP A 82 0.10 12.89 4.08
N SER A 83 0.08 11.71 4.67
CA SER A 83 1.24 11.21 5.38
C SER A 83 1.98 10.13 4.58
N LEU A 84 1.71 10.00 3.30
CA LEU A 84 2.42 9.05 2.47
C LEU A 84 3.91 9.40 2.42
N PRO A 85 4.78 8.37 2.46
CA PRO A 85 6.22 8.64 2.37
C PRO A 85 6.56 9.36 1.07
N GLN A 86 7.53 10.26 1.15
CA GLN A 86 7.93 11.04 -0.02
C GLN A 86 8.40 10.15 -1.16
N GLU A 87 9.10 9.07 -0.85
CA GLU A 87 9.59 8.18 -1.90
C GLU A 87 8.44 7.55 -2.68
N ILE A 88 7.29 7.42 -2.06
CA ILE A 88 6.11 6.91 -2.74
C ILE A 88 5.45 8.04 -3.54
N THR A 89 5.22 9.19 -2.90
CA THR A 89 4.53 10.28 -3.58
C THR A 89 5.28 10.75 -4.82
N LEU A 90 6.61 10.73 -4.78
CA LEU A 90 7.38 11.13 -5.94
C LEU A 90 7.14 10.21 -7.12
N GLN A 91 6.91 8.94 -6.86
CA GLN A 91 6.62 8.00 -7.93
C GLN A 91 5.20 8.18 -8.47
N LEU A 92 4.30 8.63 -7.62
CA LEU A 92 2.90 8.77 -8.00
C LEU A 92 2.58 10.09 -8.71
N MET A 93 3.40 11.10 -8.47
CA MET A 93 3.13 12.44 -9.01
C MET A 93 2.90 12.48 -10.50
N PRO A 94 3.73 11.82 -11.33
CA PRO A 94 3.50 11.87 -12.78
C PRO A 94 2.17 11.29 -13.20
N TYR A 95 1.57 10.47 -12.36
CA TYR A 95 0.31 9.80 -12.70
C TYR A 95 -0.90 10.47 -12.07
N ARG A 96 -0.66 11.53 -11.30
CA ARG A 96 -1.75 12.19 -10.60
C ARG A 96 -2.60 12.98 -11.57
N LEU A 97 -3.90 12.77 -11.47
CA LEU A 97 -4.84 13.47 -12.32
C LEU A 97 -5.32 14.73 -11.63
N LEU A 98 -5.51 15.78 -12.40
CA LEU A 98 -6.06 17.00 -11.85
C LEU A 98 -7.51 16.77 -11.51
N ARG A 99 -7.89 17.26 -10.34
CA ARG A 99 -9.27 17.18 -9.95
C ARG A 99 -10.00 18.35 -10.59
N THR A 100 -10.98 18.04 -11.41
CA THR A 100 -11.79 19.08 -12.03
C THR A 100 -12.82 19.54 -11.05
N VAL A 101 -12.81 20.83 -10.78
CA VAL A 101 -13.83 21.42 -9.91
C VAL A 101 -14.86 22.07 -10.82
N ILE A 102 -16.07 21.59 -10.73
CA ILE A 102 -17.16 22.16 -11.50
C ILE A 102 -17.92 23.07 -10.57
N LEU A 103 -17.93 24.30 -10.92
CA LEU A 103 -18.60 25.29 -10.10
C LEU A 103 -20.00 25.57 -10.64
#